data_3c47243738ff9ce8ce67c0c55792c2a1
#
_entry.id   3c47243738ff9ce8ce67c0c55792c2a1
#
_cell.length_a   1.000
_cell.length_b   1.000
_cell.length_c   1.000
_cell.angle_alpha   90.00
_cell.angle_beta   90.00
_cell.angle_gamma   90.00
#
_symmetry.space_group_name_H-M   'P 1'
#
loop_
_entity.id
_entity.type
_entity.pdbx_description
1 polymer ?
#
loop_
_entity_poly.entity_id
_entity_poly.type
_entity_poly.pdbx_seq_one_letter_code
_entity_poly.pdbx_strand_id
1 'polypeptide(L)'
;MRSKTVAKTTTRSRGSGSGAGSGTRHTMTAAARAAAKRAERGHLEPDPASTDEVAPGRPEAPAAGRTVLIEAPDEDGWDDPPEPSPECFEEDAPQEEGEPGPGTAGRHGRRRLLTAALCVLLLAGLVAATVLGWRYREGVRAEQARGQALAAARQAAPVVLSYDYRHLDRDFAAALARLTGHFRDEYRKTTTTVVGPTARKYHGVVKATVAQPTGGSAAASVISASADRAVVLLFVNQVTTSTQVSGSRVDLNRVRMTVALTSDGWRVSGVDAL
;
A
#
# COMPACT_ATOMS: atom_id res chain seq x y z
N MET A 1 3.37 39.50 73.72
CA MET A 1 1.92 39.44 74.02
C MET A 1 1.17 38.80 72.87
N ARG A 2 0.42 37.78 73.23
CA ARG A 2 -0.68 37.10 72.53
C ARG A 2 -0.45 36.35 71.21
N SER A 3 -0.39 35.07 71.45
CA SER A 3 -0.82 33.93 70.66
C SER A 3 -2.17 34.10 69.97
N LYS A 4 -2.40 33.50 68.81
CA LYS A 4 -3.64 32.79 68.50
C LYS A 4 -3.41 31.78 67.37
N THR A 5 -3.48 30.56 67.74
CA THR A 5 -3.80 29.30 67.07
C THR A 5 -5.23 29.33 66.55
N VAL A 6 -5.56 28.63 65.48
CA VAL A 6 -6.80 27.95 65.06
C VAL A 6 -6.78 27.75 63.53
N ALA A 7 -7.16 26.74 62.85
CA ALA A 7 -7.61 25.39 63.08
C ALA A 7 -7.73 24.71 61.69
N LYS A 8 -7.52 23.47 61.70
CA LYS A 8 -7.72 22.42 60.70
C LYS A 8 -9.17 22.39 60.18
N THR A 9 -9.36 22.32 58.86
CA THR A 9 -10.63 21.77 58.32
C THR A 9 -10.34 20.88 57.12
N THR A 10 -10.55 19.61 57.35
CA THR A 10 -10.63 18.51 56.41
C THR A 10 -12.00 18.55 55.75
N THR A 11 -12.07 18.58 54.41
CA THR A 11 -13.32 18.23 53.71
C THR A 11 -13.05 17.19 52.64
N ARG A 12 -13.51 16.02 52.94
CA ARG A 12 -13.57 14.83 52.10
C ARG A 12 -14.85 14.94 51.27
N SER A 13 -14.74 15.04 49.95
CA SER A 13 -15.89 14.86 49.04
C SER A 13 -15.65 13.69 48.11
N ARG A 14 -16.44 12.66 48.35
CA ARG A 14 -16.66 11.55 47.40
C ARG A 14 -17.58 12.05 46.29
N GLY A 15 -17.15 11.95 45.05
CA GLY A 15 -17.96 12.12 43.85
C GLY A 15 -17.72 10.98 42.91
N SER A 16 -18.60 10.01 42.93
CA SER A 16 -18.73 8.96 41.93
C SER A 16 -19.23 9.60 40.62
N GLY A 17 -18.55 9.39 39.53
CA GLY A 17 -18.94 9.82 38.18
C GLY A 17 -18.43 8.84 37.15
N SER A 18 -19.24 7.84 36.83
CA SER A 18 -19.07 6.94 35.69
C SER A 18 -19.18 7.76 34.42
N GLY A 19 -18.11 7.78 33.60
CA GLY A 19 -18.09 8.35 32.27
C GLY A 19 -17.29 7.47 31.34
N ALA A 20 -18.00 6.73 30.51
CA ALA A 20 -17.40 5.95 29.42
C ALA A 20 -16.74 6.88 28.43
N GLY A 21 -15.43 7.03 28.52
CA GLY A 21 -14.58 7.74 27.56
C GLY A 21 -14.01 6.76 26.56
N SER A 22 -14.54 6.80 25.34
CA SER A 22 -13.97 6.21 24.13
C SER A 22 -12.47 6.51 24.05
N GLY A 23 -11.63 5.48 24.26
CA GLY A 23 -10.17 5.60 24.20
C GLY A 23 -9.70 5.88 22.80
N THR A 24 -9.40 7.13 22.52
CA THR A 24 -8.59 7.54 21.39
C THR A 24 -7.20 6.90 21.55
N ARG A 25 -6.95 5.85 20.81
CA ARG A 25 -5.62 5.23 20.73
C ARG A 25 -4.69 6.24 20.07
N HIS A 26 -3.90 6.92 20.88
CA HIS A 26 -2.81 7.76 20.36
C HIS A 26 -1.85 6.87 19.59
N THR A 27 -1.81 7.04 18.29
CA THR A 27 -0.75 6.49 17.44
C THR A 27 0.53 7.25 17.75
N MET A 28 1.31 6.72 18.70
CA MET A 28 2.65 7.24 18.95
C MET A 28 3.49 7.05 17.68
N THR A 29 4.26 8.06 17.29
CA THR A 29 5.23 7.96 16.21
C THR A 29 6.23 6.82 16.49
N ALA A 30 6.74 6.17 15.43
CA ALA A 30 7.68 5.05 15.53
C ALA A 30 8.87 5.37 16.46
N ALA A 31 9.35 6.62 16.46
CA ALA A 31 10.41 7.10 17.35
C ALA A 31 9.99 7.15 18.83
N ALA A 32 8.76 7.56 19.12
CA ALA A 32 8.25 7.62 20.50
C ALA A 32 7.96 6.23 21.07
N ARG A 33 7.48 5.28 20.24
CA ARG A 33 7.32 3.87 20.64
C ARG A 33 8.65 3.16 20.85
N ALA A 34 9.64 3.44 20.01
CA ALA A 34 11.00 2.92 20.18
C ALA A 34 11.64 3.41 21.49
N ALA A 35 11.41 4.66 21.87
CA ALA A 35 11.89 5.22 23.14
C ALA A 35 11.18 4.62 24.36
N ALA A 36 9.85 4.43 24.31
CA ALA A 36 9.06 3.82 25.39
C ALA A 36 9.42 2.34 25.61
N LYS A 37 9.57 1.56 24.52
CA LYS A 37 9.95 0.14 24.57
C LYS A 37 11.38 -0.08 25.07
N ARG A 38 12.25 0.93 24.94
CA ARG A 38 13.63 0.91 25.47
C ARG A 38 13.69 1.08 26.99
N ALA A 39 12.79 1.85 27.56
CA ALA A 39 12.74 2.03 29.02
C ALA A 39 12.34 0.74 29.75
N GLU A 40 11.49 -0.10 29.12
CA GLU A 40 11.09 -1.39 29.67
C GLU A 40 12.14 -2.51 29.55
N ARG A 41 13.01 -2.47 28.54
CA ARG A 41 14.01 -3.52 28.31
C ARG A 41 15.35 -3.30 29.03
N GLY A 42 15.56 -2.17 29.71
CA GLY A 42 16.79 -1.87 30.46
C GLY A 42 16.97 -2.67 31.75
N HIS A 43 16.09 -3.63 32.06
CA HIS A 43 16.10 -4.36 33.33
C HIS A 43 16.29 -5.90 33.19
N LEU A 44 16.73 -6.40 32.04
CA LEU A 44 17.05 -7.82 31.86
C LEU A 44 18.52 -7.97 31.41
N GLU A 45 19.35 -8.42 32.35
CA GLU A 45 20.73 -8.83 32.15
C GLU A 45 20.81 -10.04 31.19
N PRO A 46 21.84 -10.13 30.32
CA PRO A 46 22.05 -11.31 29.49
C PRO A 46 22.93 -12.32 30.19
N ASP A 47 22.48 -13.56 30.24
CA ASP A 47 23.22 -14.76 30.63
C ASP A 47 24.05 -15.27 29.44
N PRO A 48 25.35 -15.61 29.61
CA PRO A 48 26.18 -16.10 28.53
C PRO A 48 26.22 -17.64 28.53
N ALA A 49 25.91 -18.28 27.46
CA ALA A 49 26.49 -19.50 26.91
C ALA A 49 25.50 -20.37 26.14
N SER A 50 25.73 -20.50 24.86
CA SER A 50 25.75 -21.83 24.20
C SER A 50 26.23 -21.68 22.77
N THR A 51 27.45 -22.08 22.57
CA THR A 51 28.06 -22.44 21.29
C THR A 51 27.46 -23.79 20.86
N ASP A 52 26.86 -23.83 19.66
CA ASP A 52 26.77 -25.09 18.91
C ASP A 52 26.92 -24.79 17.40
N GLU A 53 27.99 -25.39 16.93
CA GLU A 53 28.52 -25.45 15.58
C GLU A 53 27.70 -26.45 14.76
N VAL A 54 27.07 -26.00 13.65
CA VAL A 54 26.55 -26.92 12.62
C VAL A 54 26.99 -26.40 11.25
N ALA A 55 27.76 -27.25 10.58
CA ALA A 55 28.35 -27.09 9.26
C ALA A 55 27.32 -27.04 8.12
N PRO A 56 27.73 -26.52 6.93
CA PRO A 56 26.80 -26.09 5.87
C PRO A 56 26.35 -27.23 4.97
N GLY A 57 25.05 -27.41 4.86
CA GLY A 57 24.40 -28.21 3.82
C GLY A 57 24.22 -27.39 2.56
N ARG A 58 24.82 -27.85 1.47
CA ARG A 58 24.73 -27.35 0.11
C ARG A 58 23.32 -27.55 -0.45
N PRO A 59 22.58 -26.56 -0.93
CA PRO A 59 21.36 -26.81 -1.70
C PRO A 59 21.70 -27.05 -3.17
N GLU A 60 21.24 -28.17 -3.65
CA GLU A 60 21.19 -28.64 -5.02
C GLU A 60 20.34 -27.71 -5.89
N ALA A 61 20.82 -27.38 -7.08
CA ALA A 61 20.11 -26.57 -8.07
C ALA A 61 18.94 -27.34 -8.70
N PRO A 62 17.77 -26.76 -8.91
CA PRO A 62 16.72 -27.38 -9.69
C PRO A 62 17.04 -27.34 -11.18
N ALA A 63 16.81 -28.49 -11.82
CA ALA A 63 17.04 -28.81 -13.22
C ALA A 63 16.32 -27.89 -14.19
N ALA A 64 17.00 -27.68 -15.33
CA ALA A 64 16.57 -26.94 -16.48
C ALA A 64 15.17 -27.32 -16.98
N GLY A 65 14.32 -26.31 -17.12
CA GLY A 65 13.03 -26.42 -17.78
C GLY A 65 13.17 -26.79 -19.25
N ARG A 66 12.47 -27.85 -19.62
CA ARG A 66 12.36 -28.40 -20.95
C ARG A 66 11.59 -27.42 -21.84
N THR A 67 12.25 -26.80 -22.80
CA THR A 67 11.62 -26.02 -23.85
C THR A 67 10.89 -26.99 -24.78
N VAL A 68 9.58 -26.93 -24.84
CA VAL A 68 8.76 -27.62 -25.83
C VAL A 68 8.82 -26.77 -27.10
N LEU A 69 9.51 -27.28 -28.12
CA LEU A 69 9.47 -26.73 -29.46
C LEU A 69 8.10 -27.04 -30.05
N ILE A 70 7.28 -26.03 -30.28
CA ILE A 70 6.03 -26.17 -31.06
C ILE A 70 6.44 -26.00 -32.53
N GLU A 71 6.40 -27.13 -33.21
CA GLU A 71 6.57 -27.22 -34.68
C GLU A 71 5.35 -26.53 -35.34
N ALA A 72 5.61 -25.62 -36.27
CA ALA A 72 4.58 -24.95 -37.06
C ALA A 72 3.92 -25.95 -37.99
N PRO A 73 2.60 -25.94 -38.19
CA PRO A 73 1.97 -26.77 -39.19
C PRO A 73 2.26 -26.24 -40.57
N ASP A 74 2.53 -27.20 -41.50
CA ASP A 74 2.84 -26.99 -42.90
C ASP A 74 1.76 -26.20 -43.62
N GLU A 75 2.19 -25.27 -44.46
CA GLU A 75 1.38 -24.49 -45.39
C GLU A 75 0.98 -25.37 -46.60
N ASP A 76 -0.12 -26.12 -46.50
CA ASP A 76 -0.77 -26.68 -47.65
C ASP A 76 -2.28 -26.83 -47.44
N GLY A 77 -3.06 -26.13 -48.22
CA GLY A 77 -4.49 -26.41 -48.45
C GLY A 77 -5.47 -25.38 -47.96
N TRP A 78 -5.42 -24.18 -48.50
CA TRP A 78 -6.60 -23.34 -48.60
C TRP A 78 -7.19 -23.51 -50.01
N ASP A 79 -8.10 -24.48 -50.20
CA ASP A 79 -8.96 -24.53 -51.38
C ASP A 79 -9.94 -23.37 -51.30
N ASP A 80 -9.87 -22.46 -52.24
CA ASP A 80 -10.85 -21.40 -52.46
C ASP A 80 -12.23 -22.00 -52.74
N PRO A 81 -13.29 -21.53 -52.06
CA PRO A 81 -14.66 -21.95 -52.44
C PRO A 81 -15.03 -21.40 -53.81
N PRO A 82 -15.71 -22.20 -54.66
CA PRO A 82 -16.04 -21.81 -56.03
C PRO A 82 -16.98 -20.59 -56.02
N GLU A 83 -16.67 -19.65 -56.93
CA GLU A 83 -17.49 -18.48 -57.21
C GLU A 83 -18.87 -18.90 -57.73
N PRO A 84 -19.96 -18.28 -57.24
CA PRO A 84 -21.29 -18.55 -57.78
C PRO A 84 -21.44 -17.94 -59.16
N SER A 85 -21.79 -18.76 -60.10
CA SER A 85 -22.11 -18.37 -61.48
C SER A 85 -23.29 -17.41 -61.55
N PRO A 86 -23.23 -16.36 -62.38
CA PRO A 86 -24.31 -15.43 -62.56
C PRO A 86 -25.26 -15.90 -63.71
N GLU A 87 -26.10 -16.87 -63.47
CA GLU A 87 -27.19 -17.16 -64.37
C GLU A 87 -28.43 -17.57 -63.58
N CYS A 88 -29.40 -16.73 -63.63
CA CYS A 88 -30.87 -16.95 -63.61
C CYS A 88 -31.58 -15.74 -62.99
N PHE A 89 -31.57 -14.64 -63.76
CA PHE A 89 -32.69 -13.71 -63.69
C PHE A 89 -33.61 -14.10 -64.83
N GLU A 90 -34.69 -14.78 -64.49
CA GLU A 90 -35.88 -14.82 -65.37
C GLU A 90 -37.05 -14.22 -64.62
N GLU A 91 -37.51 -13.15 -65.22
CA GLU A 91 -38.70 -12.40 -65.01
C GLU A 91 -39.91 -13.29 -65.34
N ASP A 92 -40.80 -13.55 -64.41
CA ASP A 92 -42.19 -13.84 -64.73
C ASP A 92 -43.09 -13.43 -63.54
N ALA A 93 -43.86 -12.43 -63.76
CA ALA A 93 -45.09 -12.19 -63.02
C ALA A 93 -46.25 -13.06 -63.61
N PRO A 94 -47.09 -13.64 -62.77
CA PRO A 94 -48.46 -13.08 -62.76
C PRO A 94 -49.08 -12.96 -61.36
N GLN A 95 -49.92 -11.97 -61.24
CA GLN A 95 -50.90 -11.77 -60.14
C GLN A 95 -51.80 -12.92 -59.99
N GLU A 96 -51.94 -13.48 -58.78
CA GLU A 96 -53.18 -14.14 -58.31
C GLU A 96 -53.44 -13.71 -56.88
N GLU A 97 -54.60 -13.11 -56.74
CA GLU A 97 -55.29 -12.87 -55.49
C GLU A 97 -55.56 -14.20 -54.80
N GLY A 98 -54.94 -14.42 -53.67
CA GLY A 98 -55.14 -15.59 -52.83
C GLY A 98 -55.40 -15.18 -51.39
N GLU A 99 -56.52 -15.53 -50.87
CA GLU A 99 -57.12 -15.35 -49.55
C GLU A 99 -56.16 -15.40 -48.38
N PRO A 100 -56.46 -14.67 -47.25
CA PRO A 100 -55.56 -14.64 -46.05
C PRO A 100 -55.71 -15.97 -45.29
N GLY A 101 -54.79 -16.89 -45.51
CA GLY A 101 -54.64 -18.10 -44.72
C GLY A 101 -54.14 -17.79 -43.31
N PRO A 102 -54.65 -18.43 -42.25
CA PRO A 102 -54.26 -18.18 -40.85
C PRO A 102 -52.94 -18.89 -40.54
N GLY A 103 -51.81 -18.28 -40.89
CA GLY A 103 -50.53 -18.97 -40.67
C GLY A 103 -49.30 -18.08 -40.40
N THR A 104 -49.40 -16.75 -40.52
CA THR A 104 -48.20 -15.85 -40.48
C THR A 104 -47.96 -15.16 -39.13
N ALA A 105 -48.88 -15.26 -38.16
CA ALA A 105 -48.74 -14.63 -36.85
C ALA A 105 -47.60 -15.22 -36.00
N GLY A 106 -47.26 -16.49 -36.16
CA GLY A 106 -46.21 -17.15 -35.36
C GLY A 106 -44.76 -16.80 -35.76
N ARG A 107 -44.51 -16.50 -37.05
CA ARG A 107 -43.15 -16.20 -37.55
C ARG A 107 -42.67 -14.80 -37.17
N HIS A 108 -43.55 -13.80 -37.13
CA HIS A 108 -43.21 -12.43 -36.74
C HIS A 108 -42.96 -12.30 -35.23
N GLY A 109 -43.73 -13.04 -34.41
CA GLY A 109 -43.50 -13.11 -32.95
C GLY A 109 -42.11 -13.68 -32.60
N ARG A 110 -41.74 -14.80 -33.26
CA ARG A 110 -40.45 -15.46 -33.02
C ARG A 110 -39.26 -14.60 -33.47
N ARG A 111 -39.38 -13.89 -34.60
CA ARG A 111 -38.34 -12.96 -35.06
C ARG A 111 -38.15 -11.79 -34.10
N ARG A 112 -39.25 -11.20 -33.57
CA ARG A 112 -39.22 -10.14 -32.56
C ARG A 112 -38.55 -10.59 -31.25
N LEU A 113 -38.85 -11.82 -30.80
CA LEU A 113 -38.21 -12.41 -29.64
C LEU A 113 -36.71 -12.65 -29.86
N LEU A 114 -36.30 -13.13 -31.03
CA LEU A 114 -34.89 -13.33 -31.37
C LEU A 114 -34.12 -12.02 -31.47
N THR A 115 -34.73 -10.97 -32.07
CA THR A 115 -34.07 -9.63 -32.09
C THR A 115 -34.00 -9.02 -30.71
N ALA A 116 -35.02 -9.15 -29.87
CA ALA A 116 -34.98 -8.69 -28.48
C ALA A 116 -33.89 -9.45 -27.68
N ALA A 117 -33.80 -10.76 -27.81
CA ALA A 117 -32.76 -11.56 -27.18
C ALA A 117 -31.34 -11.15 -27.63
N LEU A 118 -31.15 -10.88 -28.94
CA LEU A 118 -29.90 -10.43 -29.49
C LEU A 118 -29.53 -9.04 -28.96
N CYS A 119 -30.47 -8.10 -28.85
CA CYS A 119 -30.26 -6.79 -28.27
C CYS A 119 -29.84 -6.89 -26.79
N VAL A 120 -30.47 -7.76 -26.01
CA VAL A 120 -30.10 -7.99 -24.59
C VAL A 120 -28.69 -8.56 -24.49
N LEU A 121 -28.35 -9.53 -25.34
CA LEU A 121 -26.98 -10.10 -25.37
C LEU A 121 -25.92 -9.05 -25.76
N LEU A 122 -26.20 -8.19 -26.72
CA LEU A 122 -25.31 -7.11 -27.14
C LEU A 122 -25.11 -6.08 -26.01
N LEU A 123 -26.20 -5.70 -25.33
CA LEU A 123 -26.14 -4.80 -24.18
C LEU A 123 -25.35 -5.43 -23.02
N ALA A 124 -25.61 -6.69 -22.71
CA ALA A 124 -24.89 -7.43 -21.69
C ALA A 124 -23.39 -7.54 -22.02
N GLY A 125 -23.06 -7.84 -23.29
CA GLY A 125 -21.70 -7.87 -23.79
C GLY A 125 -20.99 -6.51 -23.69
N LEU A 126 -21.68 -5.41 -24.04
CA LEU A 126 -21.15 -4.06 -23.92
C LEU A 126 -20.88 -3.67 -22.46
N VAL A 127 -21.80 -3.99 -21.56
CA VAL A 127 -21.61 -3.76 -20.12
C VAL A 127 -20.45 -4.58 -19.58
N ALA A 128 -20.37 -5.85 -19.94
CA ALA A 128 -19.25 -6.72 -19.55
C ALA A 128 -17.90 -6.16 -20.07
N ALA A 129 -17.82 -5.77 -21.33
CA ALA A 129 -16.62 -5.19 -21.94
C ALA A 129 -16.20 -3.88 -21.26
N THR A 130 -17.16 -3.01 -20.88
CA THR A 130 -16.87 -1.75 -20.17
C THR A 130 -16.34 -2.02 -18.76
N VAL A 131 -16.97 -2.94 -18.03
CA VAL A 131 -16.53 -3.32 -16.67
C VAL A 131 -15.14 -3.96 -16.70
N LEU A 132 -14.88 -4.90 -17.62
CA LEU A 132 -13.58 -5.54 -17.79
C LEU A 132 -12.50 -4.52 -18.19
N GLY A 133 -12.82 -3.63 -19.14
CA GLY A 133 -11.91 -2.58 -19.58
C GLY A 133 -11.54 -1.61 -18.46
N TRP A 134 -12.50 -1.27 -17.61
CA TRP A 134 -12.24 -0.44 -16.44
C TRP A 134 -11.36 -1.14 -15.41
N ARG A 135 -11.67 -2.38 -15.06
CA ARG A 135 -10.85 -3.20 -14.16
C ARG A 135 -9.43 -3.40 -14.67
N TYR A 136 -9.27 -3.64 -15.96
CA TYR A 136 -7.95 -3.76 -16.58
C TYR A 136 -7.12 -2.46 -16.43
N ARG A 137 -7.74 -1.31 -16.72
CA ARG A 137 -7.09 0.00 -16.55
C ARG A 137 -6.71 0.29 -15.11
N GLU A 138 -7.56 -0.09 -14.17
CA GLU A 138 -7.29 0.07 -12.73
C GLU A 138 -6.10 -0.80 -12.30
N GLY A 139 -6.02 -2.04 -12.77
CA GLY A 139 -4.87 -2.93 -12.53
C GLY A 139 -3.55 -2.37 -13.07
N VAL A 140 -3.54 -1.84 -14.29
CA VAL A 140 -2.34 -1.22 -14.90
C VAL A 140 -1.91 0.03 -14.11
N ARG A 141 -2.85 0.87 -13.69
CA ARG A 141 -2.57 2.05 -12.85
C ARG A 141 -2.02 1.67 -11.49
N ALA A 142 -2.58 0.64 -10.87
CA ALA A 142 -2.10 0.14 -9.58
C ALA A 142 -0.66 -0.41 -9.67
N GLU A 143 -0.29 -1.09 -10.76
CA GLU A 143 1.07 -1.59 -10.94
C GLU A 143 2.09 -0.46 -11.18
N GLN A 144 1.73 0.55 -11.96
CA GLN A 144 2.56 1.75 -12.10
C GLN A 144 2.70 2.51 -10.77
N ALA A 145 1.61 2.67 -10.03
CA ALA A 145 1.58 3.29 -8.71
C ALA A 145 2.48 2.53 -7.73
N ARG A 146 2.49 1.19 -7.79
CA ARG A 146 3.32 0.32 -6.95
C ARG A 146 4.81 0.67 -7.04
N GLY A 147 5.34 0.79 -8.26
CA GLY A 147 6.74 1.14 -8.48
C GLY A 147 7.10 2.54 -7.98
N GLN A 148 6.25 3.52 -8.30
CA GLN A 148 6.44 4.91 -7.88
C GLN A 148 6.32 5.09 -6.37
N ALA A 149 5.32 4.48 -5.75
CA ALA A 149 5.11 4.51 -4.30
C ALA A 149 6.28 3.87 -3.53
N LEU A 150 6.79 2.74 -4.03
CA LEU A 150 7.96 2.09 -3.45
C LEU A 150 9.20 3.00 -3.50
N ALA A 151 9.45 3.64 -4.64
CA ALA A 151 10.56 4.57 -4.81
C ALA A 151 10.42 5.78 -3.87
N ALA A 152 9.22 6.36 -3.78
CA ALA A 152 8.92 7.47 -2.88
C ALA A 152 9.11 7.10 -1.41
N ALA A 153 8.63 5.92 -0.97
CA ALA A 153 8.81 5.44 0.38
C ALA A 153 10.31 5.23 0.74
N ARG A 154 11.08 4.63 -0.18
CA ARG A 154 12.53 4.45 -0.01
C ARG A 154 13.28 5.77 0.14
N GLN A 155 12.89 6.80 -0.60
CA GLN A 155 13.48 8.13 -0.53
C GLN A 155 13.03 8.91 0.70
N ALA A 156 11.77 8.74 1.12
CA ALA A 156 11.21 9.46 2.25
C ALA A 156 11.68 8.90 3.61
N ALA A 157 11.84 7.58 3.72
CA ALA A 157 12.15 6.92 4.98
C ALA A 157 13.44 7.46 5.66
N PRO A 158 14.58 7.61 4.98
CA PRO A 158 15.77 8.19 5.58
C PRO A 158 15.57 9.64 6.06
N VAL A 159 14.81 10.43 5.31
CA VAL A 159 14.56 11.85 5.63
C VAL A 159 13.63 12.01 6.81
N VAL A 160 12.53 11.22 6.84
CA VAL A 160 11.49 11.32 7.88
C VAL A 160 11.95 10.74 9.22
N LEU A 161 12.84 9.74 9.18
CA LEU A 161 13.31 9.02 10.37
C LEU A 161 14.68 9.46 10.88
N SER A 162 15.31 10.48 10.27
CA SER A 162 16.60 11.01 10.70
C SER A 162 16.49 12.43 11.23
N TYR A 163 17.33 12.77 12.17
CA TYR A 163 17.53 14.15 12.65
C TYR A 163 18.88 14.32 13.34
N ASP A 164 19.40 15.54 13.33
CA ASP A 164 20.56 15.98 14.12
C ASP A 164 20.16 17.17 15.01
N TYR A 165 20.44 17.09 16.32
CA TYR A 165 20.09 18.15 17.26
C TYR A 165 20.66 19.53 16.88
N ARG A 166 21.72 19.60 16.07
CA ARG A 166 22.34 20.83 15.56
C ARG A 166 21.54 21.47 14.43
N HIS A 167 20.73 20.68 13.72
CA HIS A 167 20.06 21.09 12.49
C HIS A 167 18.56 20.72 12.46
N LEU A 168 17.91 20.63 13.63
CA LEU A 168 16.53 20.15 13.78
C LEU A 168 15.54 20.88 12.89
N ASP A 169 15.65 22.21 12.78
CA ASP A 169 14.68 23.00 12.00
C ASP A 169 14.77 22.66 10.51
N ARG A 170 15.98 22.49 9.98
CA ARG A 170 16.20 22.05 8.60
C ARG A 170 15.71 20.63 8.38
N ASP A 171 16.07 19.70 9.28
CA ASP A 171 15.78 18.29 9.13
C ASP A 171 14.27 18.02 9.25
N PHE A 172 13.59 18.68 10.19
CA PHE A 172 12.14 18.61 10.32
C PHE A 172 11.39 19.27 9.15
N ALA A 173 11.89 20.39 8.63
CA ALA A 173 11.32 21.00 7.42
C ALA A 173 11.44 20.07 6.21
N ALA A 174 12.60 19.43 6.02
CA ALA A 174 12.81 18.45 4.95
C ALA A 174 11.88 17.22 5.10
N ALA A 175 11.68 16.73 6.33
CA ALA A 175 10.74 15.66 6.61
C ALA A 175 9.31 16.08 6.31
N LEU A 176 8.85 17.24 6.80
CA LEU A 176 7.50 17.77 6.57
C LEU A 176 7.18 17.96 5.09
N ALA A 177 8.18 18.28 4.25
CA ALA A 177 8.03 18.36 2.81
C ALA A 177 7.73 16.99 2.14
N ARG A 178 8.01 15.87 2.81
CA ARG A 178 7.73 14.51 2.35
C ARG A 178 6.41 13.95 2.88
N LEU A 179 5.74 14.67 3.79
CA LEU A 179 4.52 14.24 4.47
C LEU A 179 3.29 14.91 3.91
N THR A 180 2.13 14.30 4.14
CA THR A 180 0.82 14.83 3.77
C THR A 180 -0.27 14.50 4.80
N GLY A 181 -1.39 15.22 4.71
CA GLY A 181 -2.58 14.98 5.50
C GLY A 181 -2.36 15.15 7.01
N HIS A 182 -3.21 14.48 7.77
CA HIS A 182 -3.19 14.52 9.24
C HIS A 182 -1.83 14.11 9.84
N PHE A 183 -1.16 13.15 9.22
CA PHE A 183 0.16 12.69 9.68
C PHE A 183 1.22 13.79 9.64
N ARG A 184 1.17 14.69 8.66
CA ARG A 184 2.06 15.86 8.60
C ARG A 184 1.89 16.78 9.81
N ASP A 185 0.64 17.00 10.23
CA ASP A 185 0.34 17.89 11.36
C ASP A 185 0.72 17.22 12.69
N GLU A 186 0.45 15.93 12.83
CA GLU A 186 0.86 15.13 13.98
C GLU A 186 2.40 15.08 14.11
N TYR A 187 3.10 14.86 13.01
CA TYR A 187 4.56 14.86 12.97
C TYR A 187 5.12 16.23 13.41
N ARG A 188 4.58 17.33 12.84
CA ARG A 188 4.97 18.69 13.23
C ARG A 188 4.78 18.92 14.73
N LYS A 189 3.62 18.57 15.27
CA LYS A 189 3.32 18.70 16.69
C LYS A 189 4.32 17.91 17.54
N THR A 190 4.52 16.63 17.22
CA THR A 190 5.41 15.75 17.99
C THR A 190 6.87 16.18 17.93
N THR A 191 7.35 16.57 16.75
CA THR A 191 8.73 17.05 16.58
C THR A 191 8.97 18.35 17.32
N THR A 192 8.01 19.26 17.37
CA THR A 192 8.13 20.54 18.07
C THR A 192 8.04 20.37 19.60
N THR A 193 7.08 19.57 20.08
CA THR A 193 6.78 19.49 21.51
C THR A 193 7.59 18.45 22.28
N VAL A 194 8.03 17.38 21.60
CA VAL A 194 8.70 16.25 22.27
C VAL A 194 10.09 16.00 21.70
N VAL A 195 10.21 15.74 20.39
CA VAL A 195 11.47 15.29 19.81
C VAL A 195 12.54 16.38 19.84
N GLY A 196 12.19 17.61 19.45
CA GLY A 196 13.13 18.73 19.40
C GLY A 196 13.74 19.09 20.76
N PRO A 197 12.94 19.34 21.81
CA PRO A 197 13.48 19.58 23.15
C PRO A 197 14.33 18.44 23.67
N THR A 198 13.88 17.18 23.45
CA THR A 198 14.60 15.98 23.89
C THR A 198 15.93 15.81 23.15
N ALA A 199 15.93 16.01 21.83
CA ALA A 199 17.14 15.92 21.01
C ALA A 199 18.19 16.99 21.41
N ARG A 200 17.76 18.22 21.67
CA ARG A 200 18.66 19.29 22.16
C ARG A 200 19.22 18.96 23.53
N LYS A 201 18.38 18.48 24.46
CA LYS A 201 18.77 18.13 25.82
C LYS A 201 19.84 17.03 25.88
N TYR A 202 19.70 16.02 25.05
CA TYR A 202 20.57 14.84 25.07
C TYR A 202 21.58 14.79 23.90
N HIS A 203 21.69 15.85 23.12
CA HIS A 203 22.52 15.94 21.92
C HIS A 203 22.26 14.77 20.95
N GLY A 204 20.96 14.46 20.76
CA GLY A 204 20.50 13.30 20.00
C GLY A 204 20.73 13.45 18.50
N VAL A 205 21.40 12.47 17.92
CA VAL A 205 21.54 12.31 16.47
C VAL A 205 20.98 10.95 16.10
N VAL A 206 20.03 10.91 15.16
CA VAL A 206 19.47 9.68 14.60
C VAL A 206 19.68 9.69 13.11
N LYS A 207 20.36 8.67 12.58
CA LYS A 207 20.56 8.45 11.16
C LYS A 207 19.87 7.16 10.74
N ALA A 208 18.83 7.28 9.92
CA ALA A 208 18.10 6.17 9.36
C ALA A 208 18.54 5.88 7.93
N THR A 209 18.70 4.62 7.59
CA THR A 209 18.97 4.16 6.22
C THR A 209 18.10 2.93 5.94
N VAL A 210 17.59 2.81 4.72
CA VAL A 210 16.91 1.57 4.32
C VAL A 210 17.95 0.47 4.21
N ALA A 211 17.72 -0.65 4.88
CA ALA A 211 18.64 -1.77 4.89
C ALA A 211 18.87 -2.30 3.46
N GLN A 212 20.13 -2.59 3.15
CA GLN A 212 20.53 -3.21 1.88
C GLN A 212 21.27 -4.51 2.19
N PRO A 213 20.69 -5.67 1.91
CA PRO A 213 21.41 -6.93 1.98
C PRO A 213 22.59 -6.92 1.01
N THR A 214 23.68 -7.58 1.36
CA THR A 214 24.87 -7.68 0.51
C THR A 214 24.52 -8.23 -0.86
N GLY A 215 24.73 -7.44 -1.92
CA GLY A 215 24.41 -7.80 -3.31
C GLY A 215 22.93 -7.73 -3.69
N GLY A 216 22.06 -7.21 -2.79
CA GLY A 216 20.62 -7.12 -3.01
C GLY A 216 20.09 -5.69 -3.16
N SER A 217 18.83 -5.60 -3.58
CA SER A 217 18.08 -4.34 -3.58
C SER A 217 17.76 -3.90 -2.14
N ALA A 218 17.45 -2.61 -1.96
CA ALA A 218 16.98 -2.10 -0.68
C ALA A 218 15.81 -2.96 -0.12
N ALA A 219 15.91 -3.33 1.16
CA ALA A 219 14.94 -4.20 1.82
C ALA A 219 13.62 -3.45 2.05
N ALA A 220 12.80 -3.42 1.01
CA ALA A 220 11.50 -2.78 0.98
C ALA A 220 10.58 -3.52 0.02
N SER A 221 9.33 -3.74 0.43
CA SER A 221 8.29 -4.39 -0.37
C SER A 221 6.96 -3.67 -0.27
N VAL A 222 6.15 -3.72 -1.34
CA VAL A 222 4.80 -3.19 -1.33
C VAL A 222 3.85 -4.26 -0.82
N ILE A 223 3.15 -3.98 0.29
CA ILE A 223 2.11 -4.85 0.86
C ILE A 223 0.83 -4.73 0.04
N SER A 224 0.42 -3.49 -0.26
CA SER A 224 -0.78 -3.20 -1.08
C SER A 224 -0.58 -1.91 -1.85
N ALA A 225 -1.20 -1.83 -3.04
CA ALA A 225 -1.21 -0.63 -3.85
C ALA A 225 -2.55 -0.47 -4.57
N SER A 226 -3.02 0.76 -4.64
CA SER A 226 -4.08 1.28 -5.52
C SER A 226 -3.50 2.40 -6.38
N ALA A 227 -4.32 3.00 -7.24
CA ALA A 227 -3.88 4.09 -8.12
C ALA A 227 -3.35 5.33 -7.35
N ASP A 228 -3.83 5.55 -6.12
CA ASP A 228 -3.60 6.76 -5.33
C ASP A 228 -3.01 6.51 -3.94
N ARG A 229 -2.91 5.25 -3.50
CA ARG A 229 -2.42 4.88 -2.18
C ARG A 229 -1.63 3.58 -2.22
N ALA A 230 -0.55 3.50 -1.43
CA ALA A 230 0.16 2.26 -1.24
C ALA A 230 0.67 2.11 0.20
N VAL A 231 0.82 0.86 0.62
CA VAL A 231 1.43 0.49 1.90
C VAL A 231 2.72 -0.26 1.61
N VAL A 232 3.81 0.26 2.14
CA VAL A 232 5.18 -0.26 1.93
C VAL A 232 5.77 -0.70 3.25
N LEU A 233 6.33 -1.89 3.28
CA LEU A 233 7.14 -2.40 4.37
C LEU A 233 8.61 -2.11 4.07
N LEU A 234 9.32 -1.49 5.02
CA LEU A 234 10.73 -1.20 4.93
C LEU A 234 11.48 -1.76 6.14
N PHE A 235 12.67 -2.24 5.90
CA PHE A 235 13.64 -2.52 6.96
C PHE A 235 14.61 -1.36 7.04
N VAL A 236 14.72 -0.75 8.21
CA VAL A 236 15.48 0.49 8.42
C VAL A 236 16.51 0.28 9.49
N ASN A 237 17.77 0.49 9.14
CA ASN A 237 18.85 0.60 10.12
C ASN A 237 18.87 2.02 10.69
N GLN A 238 18.77 2.14 12.01
CA GLN A 238 18.89 3.41 12.71
C GLN A 238 20.14 3.42 13.58
N VAL A 239 21.01 4.37 13.33
CA VAL A 239 22.15 4.65 14.18
C VAL A 239 21.80 5.83 15.07
N THR A 240 21.75 5.61 16.38
CA THR A 240 21.44 6.63 17.38
C THR A 240 22.68 6.95 18.20
N THR A 241 23.02 8.23 18.31
CA THR A 241 24.06 8.75 19.19
C THR A 241 23.46 9.81 20.10
N SER A 242 23.74 9.75 21.41
CA SER A 242 23.29 10.76 22.37
C SER A 242 24.17 10.72 23.63
N THR A 243 24.07 11.72 24.49
CA THR A 243 24.74 11.74 25.80
C THR A 243 24.23 10.67 26.77
N GLN A 244 23.10 10.05 26.48
CA GLN A 244 22.52 8.98 27.30
C GLN A 244 23.03 7.57 26.93
N VAL A 245 23.76 7.44 25.83
CA VAL A 245 24.25 6.17 25.32
C VAL A 245 25.75 6.27 25.12
N SER A 246 26.50 5.35 25.71
CA SER A 246 27.93 5.24 25.46
C SER A 246 28.19 4.73 24.05
N GLY A 247 28.64 5.60 23.15
CA GLY A 247 28.91 5.29 21.75
C GLY A 247 27.70 5.38 20.87
N SER A 248 27.72 4.66 19.73
CA SER A 248 26.63 4.58 18.76
C SER A 248 25.82 3.29 18.97
N ARG A 249 24.52 3.43 19.02
CA ARG A 249 23.58 2.30 19.03
C ARG A 249 23.00 2.08 17.65
N VAL A 250 23.03 0.85 17.17
CA VAL A 250 22.44 0.44 15.90
C VAL A 250 21.20 -0.40 16.17
N ASP A 251 20.07 -0.03 15.60
CA ASP A 251 18.81 -0.74 15.70
C ASP A 251 18.28 -1.05 14.30
N LEU A 252 17.85 -2.30 14.07
CA LEU A 252 17.10 -2.69 12.87
C LEU A 252 15.62 -2.63 13.18
N ASN A 253 14.89 -1.77 12.50
CA ASN A 253 13.46 -1.58 12.68
C ASN A 253 12.68 -2.00 11.43
N ARG A 254 11.52 -2.60 11.65
CA ARG A 254 10.53 -2.82 10.59
C ARG A 254 9.53 -1.67 10.64
N VAL A 255 9.36 -1.01 9.51
CA VAL A 255 8.51 0.18 9.39
C VAL A 255 7.49 -0.06 8.29
N ARG A 256 6.21 0.08 8.61
CA ARG A 256 5.11 0.14 7.65
C ARG A 256 4.84 1.60 7.33
N MET A 257 5.04 1.97 6.09
CA MET A 257 4.84 3.33 5.59
C MET A 257 3.67 3.37 4.64
N THR A 258 2.67 4.20 4.93
CA THR A 258 1.56 4.47 4.03
C THR A 258 1.89 5.71 3.22
N VAL A 259 1.80 5.61 1.91
CA VAL A 259 2.01 6.72 0.98
C VAL A 259 0.74 6.99 0.19
N ALA A 260 0.47 8.25 -0.10
CA ALA A 260 -0.67 8.72 -0.89
C ALA A 260 -0.18 9.60 -2.04
N LEU A 261 -0.83 9.49 -3.19
CA LEU A 261 -0.60 10.34 -4.34
C LEU A 261 -1.30 11.68 -4.12
N THR A 262 -0.54 12.75 -4.25
CA THR A 262 -1.02 14.13 -4.15
C THR A 262 -0.73 14.88 -5.45
N SER A 263 -1.16 16.14 -5.56
CA SER A 263 -0.77 17.03 -6.66
C SER A 263 0.75 17.18 -6.82
N ASP A 264 1.48 17.07 -5.70
CA ASP A 264 2.95 17.21 -5.67
C ASP A 264 3.68 15.84 -5.76
N GLY A 265 2.97 14.79 -6.14
CA GLY A 265 3.48 13.41 -6.22
C GLY A 265 3.22 12.60 -4.96
N TRP A 266 3.91 11.46 -4.83
CA TRP A 266 3.74 10.53 -3.71
C TRP A 266 4.29 11.12 -2.41
N ARG A 267 3.45 11.19 -1.37
CA ARG A 267 3.78 11.71 -0.03
C ARG A 267 3.42 10.67 1.05
N VAL A 268 4.15 10.71 2.15
CA VAL A 268 3.89 9.82 3.29
C VAL A 268 2.68 10.35 4.08
N SER A 269 1.68 9.50 4.26
CA SER A 269 0.46 9.77 5.02
C SER A 269 0.36 9.01 6.33
N GLY A 270 1.33 8.14 6.63
CA GLY A 270 1.40 7.41 7.90
C GLY A 270 2.67 6.59 8.02
N VAL A 271 3.14 6.41 9.23
CA VAL A 271 4.31 5.58 9.58
C VAL A 271 4.02 4.83 10.88
N ASP A 272 4.12 3.50 10.81
CA ASP A 272 3.95 2.60 11.95
C ASP A 272 5.22 1.77 12.14
N ALA A 273 5.71 1.66 13.37
CA ALA A 273 6.74 0.70 13.75
C ALA A 273 6.08 -0.66 14.06
N LEU A 274 6.70 -1.76 13.58
CA LEU A 274 6.20 -3.12 13.72
C LEU A 274 7.05 -3.92 14.70
#